data_ebc88b99ee302ed0ed05323644cc7223
#
_entry.id   ebc88b99ee302ed0ed05323644cc7223
#
_cell.length_a   1.000
_cell.length_b   1.000
_cell.length_c   1.000
_cell.angle_alpha   90.00
_cell.angle_beta   90.00
_cell.angle_gamma   90.00
#
_symmetry.space_group_name_H-M   'P 1'
#
loop_
_entity.id
_entity.type
_entity.pdbx_description
1 polymer ?
#
loop_
_entity_poly.entity_id
_entity_poly.type
_entity_poly.pdbx_seq_one_letter_code
_entity_poly.pdbx_strand_id
1 'polypeptide(L)'
;MKKYIDEALYEYSKGEVYPFHMPGHKRSFCPETLKNPYEIDITEITGFDNLHHAEGILLEAQKRVAKLYHADKSFYLINGSTAGLLSAISACTSDGGSILMARNCHKAAYHAVYLRRLHAHYLYPAVFEETELNGGITPKAVEEALSVYPEIEAVLITSPSYDGMVSDIAAISEIVHAHQIPLIVDEAHGAHLRFSDTFPESALENGADIVIQSLHKTLPSLTQTALLHTQGSLVSEERLKRFLSIYQSSSPSYVFMSSMDACIRLLESSSEVLFKEYTVRLKECRRKLSELKYLHLVETDEVVGKNGVYDMDCSKIIISTKGTSIDGERLREKLLDKYQLEMEMTAPSYVLALSSVMDSEEGFARLADALLEIDSALDSEMENQMKEKAQTKIEFTDEDAICTIAETMDAEWEEVNLKEAEGRVSTEFAYLYPPGIPCIVPGEMVTKELIEKIESWKMQGLEVQGLIDYHAQKIRVQKR
;
A
#
# COMPACT_ATOMS: atom_id res chain seq x y z
N MET A 1 -14.36 29.47 -11.38
CA MET A 1 -13.30 29.56 -12.41
C MET A 1 -12.61 28.18 -12.51
N LYS A 2 -12.30 27.68 -13.72
CA LYS A 2 -11.44 26.48 -13.83
C LYS A 2 -10.04 26.90 -13.38
N LYS A 3 -9.51 26.29 -12.30
CA LYS A 3 -8.12 26.50 -11.86
C LYS A 3 -7.18 25.65 -12.71
N TYR A 4 -6.01 26.16 -13.06
CA TYR A 4 -4.92 25.35 -13.60
C TYR A 4 -4.32 24.49 -12.46
N ILE A 5 -3.76 23.32 -12.82
CA ILE A 5 -3.26 22.36 -11.81
C ILE A 5 -2.14 22.97 -10.97
N ASP A 6 -1.19 23.65 -11.60
CA ASP A 6 -0.06 24.31 -10.93
C ASP A 6 -0.50 25.42 -9.99
N GLU A 7 -1.48 26.26 -10.41
CA GLU A 7 -2.06 27.31 -9.57
C GLU A 7 -2.79 26.70 -8.35
N ALA A 8 -3.57 25.63 -8.56
CA ALA A 8 -4.30 24.98 -7.49
C ALA A 8 -3.34 24.32 -6.47
N LEU A 9 -2.26 23.65 -6.94
CA LEU A 9 -1.24 23.07 -6.09
C LEU A 9 -0.44 24.12 -5.33
N TYR A 10 -0.13 25.24 -5.98
CA TYR A 10 0.55 26.35 -5.31
C TYR A 10 -0.31 26.96 -4.21
N GLU A 11 -1.60 27.20 -4.45
CA GLU A 11 -2.53 27.68 -3.43
C GLU A 11 -2.67 26.69 -2.27
N TYR A 12 -2.84 25.39 -2.56
CA TYR A 12 -2.86 24.35 -1.53
C TYR A 12 -1.59 24.33 -0.69
N SER A 13 -0.42 24.53 -1.31
CA SER A 13 0.86 24.56 -0.58
C SER A 13 1.00 25.72 0.42
N LYS A 14 0.21 26.78 0.26
CA LYS A 14 0.18 27.95 1.16
C LYS A 14 -0.92 27.85 2.22
N GLY A 15 -1.79 26.85 2.12
CA GLY A 15 -2.87 26.64 3.08
C GLY A 15 -2.38 26.06 4.41
N GLU A 16 -3.28 26.04 5.39
CA GLU A 16 -3.01 25.58 6.77
C GLU A 16 -3.27 24.09 7.00
N VAL A 17 -3.76 23.37 5.96
CA VAL A 17 -4.05 21.93 6.06
C VAL A 17 -2.79 21.15 6.36
N TYR A 18 -2.78 20.43 7.48
CA TYR A 18 -1.67 19.56 7.88
C TYR A 18 -1.87 18.16 7.27
N PRO A 19 -0.85 17.60 6.58
CA PRO A 19 -1.00 16.38 5.81
C PRO A 19 -0.66 15.14 6.64
N PHE A 20 -1.65 14.44 7.19
CA PHE A 20 -1.49 13.07 7.68
C PHE A 20 -1.67 12.03 6.57
N HIS A 21 -1.25 12.41 5.36
CA HIS A 21 -1.26 11.59 4.14
C HIS A 21 0.12 11.62 3.45
N MET A 22 0.31 10.75 2.45
CA MET A 22 1.49 10.80 1.56
C MET A 22 1.58 12.13 0.79
N PRO A 23 2.77 12.62 0.47
CA PRO A 23 4.07 12.00 0.66
C PRO A 23 4.71 12.25 2.02
N GLY A 24 5.64 11.36 2.40
CA GLY A 24 6.31 11.34 3.70
C GLY A 24 7.23 12.54 3.99
N HIS A 25 7.55 13.39 3.01
CA HIS A 25 8.33 14.62 3.25
C HIS A 25 7.52 15.71 3.98
N LYS A 26 6.20 15.57 4.09
CA LYS A 26 5.27 16.45 4.83
C LYS A 26 5.44 17.95 4.52
N ARG A 27 5.95 18.29 3.33
CA ARG A 27 6.33 19.66 2.91
C ARG A 27 7.39 20.32 3.80
N SER A 28 7.99 19.59 4.73
CA SER A 28 9.01 20.09 5.69
C SER A 28 10.45 19.78 5.28
N PHE A 29 10.65 18.92 4.30
CA PHE A 29 11.97 18.61 3.75
C PHE A 29 12.05 18.97 2.26
N CYS A 30 12.96 19.88 1.94
CA CYS A 30 13.29 20.24 0.56
C CYS A 30 14.80 20.51 0.47
N PRO A 31 15.60 19.63 -0.15
CA PRO A 31 17.02 19.89 -0.40
C PRO A 31 17.21 21.17 -1.21
N GLU A 32 18.26 21.95 -0.91
CA GLU A 32 18.55 23.20 -1.63
C GLU A 32 18.63 22.99 -3.14
N THR A 33 19.25 21.88 -3.55
CA THR A 33 19.42 21.49 -4.96
C THR A 33 18.12 21.12 -5.68
N LEU A 34 17.02 20.92 -4.95
CA LEU A 34 15.70 20.57 -5.49
C LEU A 34 14.69 21.73 -5.46
N LYS A 35 15.08 22.91 -4.97
CA LYS A 35 14.19 24.09 -4.90
C LYS A 35 13.72 24.56 -6.27
N ASN A 36 14.58 24.45 -7.29
CA ASN A 36 14.21 24.69 -8.68
C ASN A 36 14.48 23.43 -9.50
N PRO A 37 13.50 22.54 -9.65
CA PRO A 37 13.70 21.28 -10.35
C PRO A 37 14.04 21.47 -11.85
N TYR A 38 13.63 22.57 -12.46
CA TYR A 38 13.95 22.85 -13.87
C TYR A 38 15.47 23.02 -14.14
N GLU A 39 16.25 23.42 -13.14
CA GLU A 39 17.70 23.59 -13.28
C GLU A 39 18.45 22.26 -13.35
N ILE A 40 17.86 21.18 -12.84
CA ILE A 40 18.44 19.84 -12.79
C ILE A 40 17.68 18.80 -13.61
N ASP A 41 16.66 19.22 -14.35
CA ASP A 41 15.88 18.33 -15.21
C ASP A 41 16.63 18.08 -16.52
N ILE A 42 17.29 16.94 -16.58
CA ILE A 42 18.12 16.49 -17.69
C ILE A 42 17.72 15.07 -18.11
N THR A 43 18.27 14.60 -19.21
CA THR A 43 18.24 13.19 -19.62
C THR A 43 19.64 12.57 -19.46
N GLU A 44 19.90 11.42 -20.09
CA GLU A 44 21.17 10.67 -20.06
C GLU A 44 22.24 11.39 -20.86
N ILE A 45 22.76 12.49 -20.33
CA ILE A 45 23.86 13.24 -20.94
C ILE A 45 25.23 12.82 -20.40
N THR A 46 26.27 13.18 -21.08
CA THR A 46 27.69 12.88 -20.70
C THR A 46 27.95 13.31 -19.26
N GLY A 47 28.41 12.37 -18.44
CA GLY A 47 28.76 12.58 -17.02
C GLY A 47 27.65 12.27 -16.02
N PHE A 48 26.43 11.93 -16.47
CA PHE A 48 25.29 11.67 -15.57
C PHE A 48 24.77 10.24 -15.59
N ASP A 49 25.43 9.32 -16.32
CA ASP A 49 25.11 7.88 -16.32
C ASP A 49 23.76 7.56 -17.00
N ASN A 50 23.33 6.29 -16.98
CA ASN A 50 22.07 5.81 -17.53
C ASN A 50 21.45 4.82 -16.53
N LEU A 51 20.20 5.04 -16.09
CA LEU A 51 19.56 4.19 -15.10
C LEU A 51 19.48 2.73 -15.54
N HIS A 52 19.23 2.48 -16.82
CA HIS A 52 19.09 1.12 -17.37
C HIS A 52 20.44 0.44 -17.65
N HIS A 53 21.54 1.19 -17.56
CA HIS A 53 22.90 0.69 -17.72
C HIS A 53 23.84 1.47 -16.79
N ALA A 54 23.54 1.42 -15.48
CA ALA A 54 24.27 2.18 -14.47
C ALA A 54 25.72 1.68 -14.31
N GLU A 55 26.69 2.55 -14.56
CA GLU A 55 28.13 2.28 -14.45
C GLU A 55 28.86 3.32 -13.59
N GLY A 56 28.28 4.51 -13.42
CA GLY A 56 28.87 5.67 -12.75
C GLY A 56 28.11 6.12 -11.52
N ILE A 57 27.66 7.38 -11.52
CA ILE A 57 27.01 8.02 -10.36
C ILE A 57 25.74 7.31 -9.90
N LEU A 58 24.95 6.76 -10.82
CA LEU A 58 23.73 6.03 -10.47
C LEU A 58 24.05 4.66 -9.87
N LEU A 59 25.08 3.97 -10.39
CA LEU A 59 25.55 2.72 -9.77
C LEU A 59 26.03 2.95 -8.35
N GLU A 60 26.81 3.99 -8.09
CA GLU A 60 27.29 4.32 -6.75
C GLU A 60 26.15 4.72 -5.82
N ALA A 61 25.15 5.44 -6.32
CA ALA A 61 23.93 5.76 -5.56
C ALA A 61 23.17 4.50 -5.16
N GLN A 62 22.95 3.56 -6.10
CA GLN A 62 22.27 2.29 -5.83
C GLN A 62 23.07 1.39 -4.86
N LYS A 63 24.42 1.39 -4.93
CA LYS A 63 25.28 0.71 -3.94
C LYS A 63 25.14 1.31 -2.55
N ARG A 64 25.03 2.64 -2.40
CA ARG A 64 24.76 3.28 -1.11
C ARG A 64 23.44 2.82 -0.53
N VAL A 65 22.39 2.76 -1.35
CA VAL A 65 21.09 2.21 -0.93
C VAL A 65 21.22 0.77 -0.44
N ALA A 66 21.84 -0.10 -1.24
CA ALA A 66 22.04 -1.49 -0.89
C ALA A 66 22.76 -1.66 0.45
N LYS A 67 23.83 -0.86 0.65
CA LYS A 67 24.56 -0.85 1.93
C LYS A 67 23.69 -0.38 3.10
N LEU A 68 22.92 0.71 2.91
CA LEU A 68 22.06 1.28 3.95
C LEU A 68 20.94 0.31 4.37
N TYR A 69 20.38 -0.41 3.40
CA TYR A 69 19.28 -1.35 3.61
C TYR A 69 19.74 -2.80 3.85
N HIS A 70 21.06 -3.08 3.89
CA HIS A 70 21.66 -4.41 4.01
C HIS A 70 21.18 -5.40 2.93
N ALA A 71 20.87 -4.90 1.74
CA ALA A 71 20.53 -5.71 0.59
C ALA A 71 21.79 -6.08 -0.23
N ASP A 72 21.75 -7.19 -0.96
CA ASP A 72 22.83 -7.52 -1.90
C ASP A 72 22.89 -6.51 -3.03
N LYS A 73 21.73 -6.12 -3.56
CA LYS A 73 21.59 -5.07 -4.59
C LYS A 73 20.31 -4.27 -4.40
N SER A 74 20.37 -3.02 -4.84
CA SER A 74 19.21 -2.13 -4.84
C SER A 74 19.10 -1.40 -6.16
N PHE A 75 17.87 -1.16 -6.61
CA PHE A 75 17.55 -0.49 -7.87
C PHE A 75 16.63 0.69 -7.63
N TYR A 76 16.92 1.82 -8.27
CA TYR A 76 16.03 2.97 -8.28
C TYR A 76 14.82 2.71 -9.17
N LEU A 77 13.63 3.04 -8.66
CA LEU A 77 12.37 2.97 -9.37
C LEU A 77 11.79 4.38 -9.53
N ILE A 78 11.77 4.87 -10.76
CA ILE A 78 11.21 6.20 -11.09
C ILE A 78 9.75 6.12 -11.56
N ASN A 79 9.22 4.92 -11.75
CA ASN A 79 7.81 4.65 -12.05
C ASN A 79 7.07 3.99 -10.87
N GLY A 80 7.55 4.29 -9.64
CA GLY A 80 6.95 3.83 -8.39
C GLY A 80 7.12 2.34 -8.11
N SER A 81 6.61 1.89 -6.97
CA SER A 81 6.54 0.47 -6.63
C SER A 81 5.74 -0.34 -7.66
N THR A 82 4.87 0.30 -8.42
CA THR A 82 4.16 -0.34 -9.54
C THR A 82 5.13 -0.99 -10.52
N ALA A 83 6.13 -0.23 -11.01
CA ALA A 83 7.15 -0.80 -11.91
C ALA A 83 7.99 -1.87 -11.22
N GLY A 84 8.25 -1.73 -9.93
CA GLY A 84 8.94 -2.72 -9.12
C GLY A 84 8.19 -4.04 -9.06
N LEU A 85 6.89 -4.03 -8.74
CA LEU A 85 6.03 -5.21 -8.70
C LEU A 85 5.91 -5.89 -10.06
N LEU A 86 5.65 -5.11 -11.12
CA LEU A 86 5.61 -5.63 -12.49
C LEU A 86 6.93 -6.34 -12.86
N SER A 87 8.08 -5.72 -12.51
CA SER A 87 9.40 -6.26 -12.81
C SER A 87 9.73 -7.51 -11.99
N ALA A 88 9.45 -7.48 -10.69
CA ALA A 88 9.70 -8.59 -9.77
C ALA A 88 8.90 -9.84 -10.17
N ILE A 89 7.59 -9.69 -10.34
CA ILE A 89 6.71 -10.80 -10.75
C ILE A 89 7.15 -11.34 -12.10
N SER A 90 7.39 -10.47 -13.09
CA SER A 90 7.81 -10.90 -14.43
C SER A 90 9.19 -11.57 -14.45
N ALA A 91 10.09 -11.19 -13.55
CA ALA A 91 11.41 -11.82 -13.43
C ALA A 91 11.33 -13.20 -12.77
N CYS A 92 10.42 -13.40 -11.85
CA CYS A 92 10.28 -14.61 -11.06
C CYS A 92 9.33 -15.66 -11.69
N THR A 93 8.56 -15.29 -12.73
CA THR A 93 7.58 -16.19 -13.36
C THR A 93 7.82 -16.36 -14.85
N SER A 94 7.46 -17.52 -15.39
CA SER A 94 7.37 -17.79 -16.82
C SER A 94 6.16 -17.10 -17.43
N ASP A 95 6.08 -17.01 -18.75
CA ASP A 95 4.88 -16.56 -19.44
C ASP A 95 3.82 -17.68 -19.36
N GLY A 96 2.63 -17.36 -18.87
CA GLY A 96 1.60 -18.37 -18.58
C GLY A 96 1.91 -19.27 -17.37
N GLY A 97 2.92 -18.94 -16.55
CA GLY A 97 3.26 -19.68 -15.33
C GLY A 97 2.29 -19.41 -14.18
N SER A 98 2.61 -19.91 -12.98
CA SER A 98 1.74 -19.81 -11.80
C SER A 98 2.39 -18.99 -10.69
N ILE A 99 1.58 -18.19 -9.99
CA ILE A 99 1.99 -17.38 -8.84
C ILE A 99 1.02 -17.57 -7.66
N LEU A 100 1.57 -17.67 -6.46
CA LEU A 100 0.79 -17.60 -5.21
C LEU A 100 0.89 -16.18 -4.66
N MET A 101 -0.25 -15.50 -4.46
CA MET A 101 -0.23 -14.10 -4.02
C MET A 101 -1.31 -13.80 -3.00
N ALA A 102 -1.00 -12.88 -2.08
CA ALA A 102 -1.99 -12.41 -1.12
C ALA A 102 -3.15 -11.69 -1.86
N ARG A 103 -4.41 -12.02 -1.52
CA ARG A 103 -5.59 -11.46 -2.19
C ARG A 103 -5.74 -9.95 -1.93
N ASN A 104 -5.15 -9.43 -0.85
CA ASN A 104 -5.10 -8.01 -0.52
C ASN A 104 -3.91 -7.26 -1.16
N CYS A 105 -3.29 -7.82 -2.21
CA CYS A 105 -2.26 -7.13 -2.97
C CYS A 105 -2.80 -5.87 -3.67
N HIS A 106 -1.89 -4.91 -3.85
CA HIS A 106 -2.16 -3.75 -4.68
C HIS A 106 -2.44 -4.15 -6.14
N LYS A 107 -3.31 -3.39 -6.83
CA LYS A 107 -3.71 -3.65 -8.24
C LYS A 107 -2.54 -3.88 -9.19
N ALA A 108 -1.34 -3.34 -8.92
CA ALA A 108 -0.16 -3.56 -9.75
C ALA A 108 0.24 -5.04 -9.85
N ALA A 109 0.01 -5.85 -8.80
CA ALA A 109 0.26 -7.29 -8.84
C ALA A 109 -0.69 -7.98 -9.84
N TYR A 110 -1.95 -7.63 -9.82
CA TYR A 110 -2.94 -8.14 -10.77
C TYR A 110 -2.66 -7.71 -12.22
N HIS A 111 -2.12 -6.48 -12.41
CA HIS A 111 -1.66 -6.07 -13.74
C HIS A 111 -0.49 -6.92 -14.22
N ALA A 112 0.44 -7.32 -13.34
CA ALA A 112 1.50 -8.25 -13.72
C ALA A 112 0.95 -9.63 -14.09
N VAL A 113 -0.03 -10.14 -13.34
CA VAL A 113 -0.75 -11.40 -13.66
C VAL A 113 -1.37 -11.32 -15.06
N TYR A 114 -2.07 -10.22 -15.39
CA TYR A 114 -2.60 -9.99 -16.72
C TYR A 114 -1.52 -9.98 -17.81
N LEU A 115 -0.50 -9.11 -17.64
CA LEU A 115 0.56 -8.90 -18.64
C LEU A 115 1.40 -10.15 -18.90
N ARG A 116 1.56 -11.01 -17.89
CA ARG A 116 2.32 -12.26 -17.98
C ARG A 116 1.42 -13.47 -18.18
N ARG A 117 0.10 -13.29 -18.32
CA ARG A 117 -0.91 -14.35 -18.52
C ARG A 117 -0.85 -15.45 -17.45
N LEU A 118 -0.53 -15.07 -16.19
CA LEU A 118 -0.31 -16.01 -15.12
C LEU A 118 -1.59 -16.65 -14.60
N HIS A 119 -1.44 -17.86 -14.07
CA HIS A 119 -2.41 -18.50 -13.20
C HIS A 119 -2.15 -18.02 -11.77
N ALA A 120 -3.07 -17.22 -11.21
CA ALA A 120 -2.95 -16.71 -9.87
C ALA A 120 -3.69 -17.62 -8.89
N HIS A 121 -2.99 -18.03 -7.83
CA HIS A 121 -3.57 -18.68 -6.65
C HIS A 121 -3.54 -17.67 -5.50
N TYR A 122 -4.59 -17.66 -4.65
CA TYR A 122 -4.75 -16.60 -3.67
C TYR A 122 -4.61 -17.09 -2.23
N LEU A 123 -3.95 -16.26 -1.43
CA LEU A 123 -3.90 -16.36 0.03
C LEU A 123 -4.83 -15.28 0.60
N TYR A 124 -5.80 -15.68 1.38
CA TYR A 124 -6.80 -14.78 1.95
C TYR A 124 -6.40 -14.39 3.38
N PRO A 125 -6.14 -13.10 3.66
CA PRO A 125 -5.95 -12.65 5.03
C PRO A 125 -7.27 -12.77 5.80
N ALA A 126 -7.21 -13.19 7.06
CA ALA A 126 -8.36 -13.11 7.93
C ALA A 126 -8.72 -11.63 8.20
N VAL A 127 -9.99 -11.35 8.49
CA VAL A 127 -10.47 -9.99 8.77
C VAL A 127 -10.82 -9.88 10.25
N PHE A 128 -10.43 -8.77 10.87
CA PHE A 128 -10.87 -8.43 12.23
C PHE A 128 -12.32 -7.95 12.19
N GLU A 129 -13.24 -8.70 12.78
CA GLU A 129 -14.69 -8.39 12.73
C GLU A 129 -15.02 -7.05 13.39
N GLU A 130 -14.27 -6.68 14.42
CA GLU A 130 -14.51 -5.46 15.19
C GLU A 130 -14.04 -4.18 14.47
N THR A 131 -12.98 -4.25 13.68
CA THR A 131 -12.37 -3.08 13.03
C THR A 131 -12.42 -3.13 11.50
N GLU A 132 -12.81 -4.26 10.92
CA GLU A 132 -12.80 -4.53 9.46
C GLU A 132 -11.39 -4.45 8.83
N LEU A 133 -10.34 -4.50 9.67
CA LEU A 133 -8.95 -4.52 9.22
C LEU A 133 -8.57 -5.89 8.68
N ASN A 134 -7.79 -5.90 7.61
CA ASN A 134 -7.19 -7.15 7.14
C ASN A 134 -6.07 -7.57 8.08
N GLY A 135 -6.04 -8.86 8.42
CA GLY A 135 -4.92 -9.47 9.15
C GLY A 135 -3.70 -9.75 8.27
N GLY A 136 -2.80 -10.58 8.76
CA GLY A 136 -1.63 -11.07 8.03
C GLY A 136 -1.90 -12.38 7.28
N ILE A 137 -0.96 -12.76 6.43
CA ILE A 137 -0.91 -14.09 5.81
C ILE A 137 -0.18 -15.02 6.77
N THR A 138 -0.77 -16.18 7.06
CA THR A 138 -0.14 -17.16 7.96
C THR A 138 0.85 -18.06 7.22
N PRO A 139 1.98 -18.46 7.85
CA PRO A 139 2.90 -19.45 7.29
C PRO A 139 2.19 -20.75 6.89
N LYS A 140 1.24 -21.20 7.71
CA LYS A 140 0.44 -22.39 7.45
C LYS A 140 -0.36 -22.33 6.16
N ALA A 141 -0.99 -21.19 5.85
CA ALA A 141 -1.74 -21.02 4.60
C ALA A 141 -0.80 -21.10 3.38
N VAL A 142 0.43 -20.56 3.49
CA VAL A 142 1.43 -20.65 2.42
C VAL A 142 1.86 -22.12 2.23
N GLU A 143 2.16 -22.86 3.30
CA GLU A 143 2.54 -24.28 3.25
C GLU A 143 1.44 -25.15 2.62
N GLU A 144 0.19 -24.97 3.04
CA GLU A 144 -0.97 -25.67 2.50
C GLU A 144 -1.12 -25.38 1.00
N ALA A 145 -1.05 -24.11 0.57
CA ALA A 145 -1.18 -23.73 -0.82
C ALA A 145 -0.06 -24.32 -1.71
N LEU A 146 1.20 -24.22 -1.26
CA LEU A 146 2.34 -24.79 -2.01
C LEU A 146 2.30 -26.33 -2.09
N SER A 147 1.67 -26.98 -1.12
CA SER A 147 1.44 -28.44 -1.16
C SER A 147 0.37 -28.83 -2.17
N VAL A 148 -0.62 -27.98 -2.40
CA VAL A 148 -1.73 -28.22 -3.35
C VAL A 148 -1.32 -27.86 -4.77
N TYR A 149 -0.55 -26.78 -4.95
CA TYR A 149 -0.16 -26.21 -6.23
C TYR A 149 1.37 -26.25 -6.44
N PRO A 150 1.95 -27.41 -6.75
CA PRO A 150 3.41 -27.55 -6.89
C PRO A 150 4.01 -26.84 -8.11
N GLU A 151 3.16 -26.33 -9.03
CA GLU A 151 3.55 -25.55 -10.21
C GLU A 151 3.84 -24.07 -9.92
N ILE A 152 3.63 -23.59 -8.71
CA ILE A 152 3.88 -22.19 -8.32
C ILE A 152 5.37 -21.88 -8.49
N GLU A 153 5.66 -20.78 -9.19
CA GLU A 153 7.02 -20.33 -9.49
C GLU A 153 7.51 -19.22 -8.56
N ALA A 154 6.61 -18.48 -7.89
CA ALA A 154 6.92 -17.42 -6.95
C ALA A 154 5.78 -17.19 -5.96
N VAL A 155 6.12 -16.66 -4.78
CA VAL A 155 5.14 -16.21 -3.78
C VAL A 155 5.24 -14.69 -3.63
N LEU A 156 4.09 -13.99 -3.56
CA LEU A 156 3.99 -12.56 -3.33
C LEU A 156 3.16 -12.27 -2.07
N ILE A 157 3.76 -11.60 -1.11
CA ILE A 157 3.11 -11.14 0.14
C ILE A 157 3.17 -9.61 0.21
N THR A 158 2.08 -8.98 0.66
CA THR A 158 2.06 -7.56 1.02
C THR A 158 2.26 -7.44 2.53
N SER A 159 3.40 -6.89 2.96
CA SER A 159 3.75 -6.74 4.38
C SER A 159 4.75 -5.58 4.55
N PRO A 160 4.42 -4.51 5.31
CA PRO A 160 3.13 -4.30 5.98
C PRO A 160 1.96 -4.15 5.00
N SER A 161 0.75 -4.47 5.46
CA SER A 161 -0.46 -4.08 4.76
C SER A 161 -0.61 -2.54 4.75
N TYR A 162 -1.62 -2.03 4.06
CA TYR A 162 -1.92 -0.59 4.06
C TYR A 162 -2.18 -0.06 5.48
N ASP A 163 -2.83 -0.88 6.31
CA ASP A 163 -3.17 -0.57 7.70
C ASP A 163 -2.01 -0.85 8.68
N GLY A 164 -0.89 -1.36 8.19
CA GLY A 164 0.32 -1.60 8.99
C GLY A 164 0.46 -3.01 9.57
N MET A 165 -0.40 -3.96 9.19
CA MET A 165 -0.30 -5.34 9.67
C MET A 165 0.84 -6.08 8.98
N VAL A 166 1.70 -6.74 9.75
CA VAL A 166 2.90 -7.46 9.29
C VAL A 166 2.69 -8.95 9.45
N SER A 167 3.01 -9.71 8.39
CA SER A 167 3.03 -11.18 8.39
C SER A 167 4.36 -11.72 8.91
N ASP A 168 4.40 -12.97 9.37
CA ASP A 168 5.64 -13.66 9.76
C ASP A 168 6.46 -14.03 8.50
N ILE A 169 7.19 -13.02 7.97
CA ILE A 169 7.98 -13.19 6.74
C ILE A 169 9.11 -14.18 6.93
N ALA A 170 9.71 -14.27 8.13
CA ALA A 170 10.77 -15.23 8.40
C ALA A 170 10.28 -16.69 8.24
N ALA A 171 9.19 -17.04 8.89
CA ALA A 171 8.60 -18.37 8.76
C ALA A 171 8.07 -18.64 7.35
N ILE A 172 7.50 -17.64 6.68
CA ILE A 172 7.04 -17.75 5.29
C ILE A 172 8.24 -18.01 4.35
N SER A 173 9.35 -17.29 4.52
CA SER A 173 10.54 -17.44 3.67
C SER A 173 11.15 -18.85 3.79
N GLU A 174 11.22 -19.41 5.00
CA GLU A 174 11.69 -20.77 5.21
C GLU A 174 10.86 -21.80 4.43
N ILE A 175 9.52 -21.67 4.46
CA ILE A 175 8.60 -22.53 3.72
C ILE A 175 8.80 -22.39 2.21
N VAL A 176 8.82 -21.14 1.71
CA VAL A 176 8.95 -20.84 0.28
C VAL A 176 10.30 -21.34 -0.26
N HIS A 177 11.38 -21.12 0.48
CA HIS A 177 12.72 -21.57 0.10
C HIS A 177 12.87 -23.11 0.12
N ALA A 178 12.12 -23.83 0.96
CA ALA A 178 12.08 -25.28 0.91
C ALA A 178 11.57 -25.82 -0.44
N HIS A 179 10.75 -25.04 -1.16
CA HIS A 179 10.30 -25.32 -2.51
C HIS A 179 11.24 -24.77 -3.60
N GLN A 180 12.34 -24.11 -3.23
CA GLN A 180 13.33 -23.50 -4.14
C GLN A 180 12.74 -22.42 -5.08
N ILE A 181 11.73 -21.71 -4.65
CA ILE A 181 11.11 -20.60 -5.35
C ILE A 181 11.33 -19.29 -4.59
N PRO A 182 11.31 -18.11 -5.27
CA PRO A 182 11.55 -16.82 -4.62
C PRO A 182 10.32 -16.28 -3.88
N LEU A 183 10.59 -15.59 -2.77
CA LEU A 183 9.63 -14.80 -2.03
C LEU A 183 9.77 -13.32 -2.42
N ILE A 184 8.70 -12.73 -2.95
CA ILE A 184 8.57 -11.31 -3.26
C ILE A 184 7.74 -10.67 -2.16
N VAL A 185 8.22 -9.59 -1.56
CA VAL A 185 7.46 -8.82 -0.57
C VAL A 185 7.20 -7.41 -1.08
N ASP A 186 5.91 -7.07 -1.21
CA ASP A 186 5.47 -5.69 -1.38
C ASP A 186 5.50 -5.00 -0.02
N GLU A 187 6.62 -4.37 0.28
CA GLU A 187 6.88 -3.56 1.47
C GLU A 187 6.77 -2.06 1.14
N ALA A 188 5.86 -1.68 0.24
CA ALA A 188 5.70 -0.30 -0.20
C ALA A 188 5.44 0.68 0.97
N HIS A 189 4.87 0.23 2.07
CA HIS A 189 4.64 1.01 3.29
C HIS A 189 5.73 0.87 4.35
N GLY A 190 6.82 0.14 4.08
CA GLY A 190 7.82 -0.24 5.08
C GLY A 190 9.22 0.35 4.86
N ALA A 191 9.39 1.35 3.97
CA ALA A 191 10.73 1.91 3.71
C ALA A 191 11.44 2.51 4.94
N HIS A 192 10.71 2.80 6.00
CA HIS A 192 11.22 3.37 7.27
C HIS A 192 11.55 2.32 8.34
N LEU A 193 11.07 1.08 8.20
CA LEU A 193 11.04 0.09 9.28
C LEU A 193 12.41 -0.14 9.93
N ARG A 194 13.45 -0.33 9.11
CA ARG A 194 14.78 -0.64 9.62
C ARG A 194 15.49 0.45 10.44
N PHE A 195 14.94 1.68 10.48
CA PHE A 195 15.64 2.80 11.13
C PHE A 195 15.32 2.98 12.62
N SER A 196 14.49 2.11 13.20
CA SER A 196 14.23 2.10 14.65
C SER A 196 13.60 0.78 15.09
N ASP A 197 14.07 0.22 16.21
CA ASP A 197 13.53 -0.97 16.87
C ASP A 197 12.08 -0.79 17.39
N THR A 198 11.50 0.41 17.23
CA THR A 198 10.09 0.68 17.54
C THR A 198 9.16 0.12 16.47
N PHE A 199 9.68 -0.12 15.27
CA PHE A 199 8.95 -0.64 14.12
C PHE A 199 9.27 -2.12 13.88
N PRO A 200 8.40 -2.85 13.17
CA PRO A 200 8.70 -4.22 12.74
C PRO A 200 10.00 -4.33 11.95
N GLU A 201 10.61 -5.49 11.97
CA GLU A 201 11.75 -5.77 11.09
C GLU A 201 11.33 -5.78 9.61
N SER A 202 12.22 -5.29 8.73
CA SER A 202 12.00 -5.32 7.28
C SER A 202 12.00 -6.75 6.74
N ALA A 203 11.25 -6.98 5.69
CA ALA A 203 11.24 -8.24 4.97
C ALA A 203 12.62 -8.66 4.44
N LEU A 204 13.53 -7.70 4.20
CA LEU A 204 14.93 -7.99 3.84
C LEU A 204 15.67 -8.74 4.95
N GLU A 205 15.45 -8.40 6.21
CA GLU A 205 16.09 -9.04 7.36
C GLU A 205 15.46 -10.40 7.66
N ASN A 206 14.26 -10.65 7.13
CA ASN A 206 13.46 -11.86 7.31
C ASN A 206 13.48 -12.81 6.09
N GLY A 207 14.47 -12.66 5.19
CA GLY A 207 14.76 -13.64 4.15
C GLY A 207 13.96 -13.49 2.84
N ALA A 208 13.28 -12.37 2.60
CA ALA A 208 12.66 -12.13 1.30
C ALA A 208 13.72 -11.93 0.19
N ASP A 209 13.50 -12.53 -0.99
CA ASP A 209 14.43 -12.46 -2.12
C ASP A 209 14.29 -11.14 -2.91
N ILE A 210 13.08 -10.61 -3.00
CA ILE A 210 12.81 -9.28 -3.56
C ILE A 210 11.92 -8.50 -2.60
N VAL A 211 12.32 -7.28 -2.30
CA VAL A 211 11.54 -6.34 -1.50
C VAL A 211 11.36 -5.03 -2.25
N ILE A 212 10.11 -4.56 -2.36
CA ILE A 212 9.77 -3.32 -3.04
C ILE A 212 9.29 -2.30 -2.00
N GLN A 213 9.96 -1.14 -1.93
CA GLN A 213 9.66 -0.08 -0.97
C GLN A 213 9.38 1.24 -1.66
N SER A 214 8.24 1.90 -1.33
CA SER A 214 7.99 3.27 -1.77
C SER A 214 8.67 4.26 -0.82
N LEU A 215 9.73 4.91 -1.26
CA LEU A 215 10.40 5.94 -0.44
C LEU A 215 9.44 7.07 -0.07
N HIS A 216 8.66 7.54 -1.05
CA HIS A 216 7.77 8.68 -0.90
C HIS A 216 6.63 8.47 0.11
N LYS A 217 6.27 7.22 0.46
CA LYS A 217 5.16 6.98 1.38
C LYS A 217 5.51 7.34 2.82
N THR A 218 6.66 6.90 3.29
CA THR A 218 7.05 7.00 4.69
C THR A 218 8.34 7.78 4.94
N LEU A 219 9.07 8.14 3.89
CA LEU A 219 10.35 8.86 3.93
C LEU A 219 10.31 10.14 3.09
N PRO A 220 11.24 11.08 3.30
CA PRO A 220 11.23 12.39 2.64
C PRO A 220 11.77 12.34 1.21
N SER A 221 11.01 11.76 0.30
CA SER A 221 11.29 11.73 -1.13
C SER A 221 10.07 12.18 -1.94
N LEU A 222 10.28 12.59 -3.19
CA LEU A 222 9.18 13.00 -4.07
C LEU A 222 8.25 11.84 -4.40
N THR A 223 6.98 12.13 -4.57
CA THR A 223 5.97 11.14 -5.01
C THR A 223 6.46 10.38 -6.24
N GLN A 224 6.13 9.08 -6.31
CA GLN A 224 6.54 8.16 -7.38
C GLN A 224 7.94 7.52 -7.19
N THR A 225 8.75 8.01 -6.25
CA THR A 225 10.06 7.40 -5.97
C THR A 225 9.93 6.12 -5.15
N ALA A 226 10.65 5.08 -5.56
CA ALA A 226 10.65 3.79 -4.88
C ALA A 226 11.99 3.04 -5.09
N LEU A 227 12.17 1.97 -4.34
CA LEU A 227 13.32 1.08 -4.39
C LEU A 227 12.86 -0.36 -4.63
N LEU A 228 13.68 -1.12 -5.32
CA LEU A 228 13.62 -2.57 -5.35
C LEU A 228 14.95 -3.11 -4.83
N HIS A 229 14.89 -3.99 -3.86
CA HIS A 229 16.02 -4.68 -3.27
C HIS A 229 16.02 -6.15 -3.65
N THR A 230 17.19 -6.73 -3.82
CA THR A 230 17.34 -8.19 -4.01
C THR A 230 18.31 -8.76 -3.01
N GLN A 231 18.05 -10.03 -2.64
CA GLN A 231 18.89 -10.80 -1.73
C GLN A 231 18.94 -12.26 -2.17
N GLY A 232 20.05 -12.93 -1.89
CA GLY A 232 20.23 -14.33 -2.22
C GLY A 232 20.45 -14.60 -3.72
N SER A 233 20.13 -15.82 -4.16
CA SER A 233 20.48 -16.30 -5.51
C SER A 233 19.30 -16.90 -6.31
N LEU A 234 18.07 -16.88 -5.75
CA LEU A 234 16.89 -17.46 -6.42
C LEU A 234 16.39 -16.60 -7.58
N VAL A 235 16.73 -15.30 -7.58
CA VAL A 235 16.29 -14.35 -8.61
C VAL A 235 17.39 -14.08 -9.62
N SER A 236 17.11 -14.27 -10.91
CA SER A 236 18.03 -13.91 -11.99
C SER A 236 18.14 -12.38 -12.14
N GLU A 237 19.28 -11.82 -11.80
CA GLU A 237 19.56 -10.37 -11.96
C GLU A 237 19.40 -9.91 -13.40
N GLU A 238 19.90 -10.69 -14.37
CA GLU A 238 19.79 -10.35 -15.80
C GLU A 238 18.31 -10.22 -16.20
N ARG A 239 17.49 -11.17 -15.76
CA ARG A 239 16.06 -11.18 -16.05
C ARG A 239 15.35 -10.02 -15.37
N LEU A 240 15.69 -9.72 -14.11
CA LEU A 240 15.16 -8.58 -13.37
C LEU A 240 15.49 -7.25 -14.04
N LYS A 241 16.76 -7.03 -14.41
CA LYS A 241 17.20 -5.81 -15.12
C LYS A 241 16.47 -5.62 -16.45
N ARG A 242 16.24 -6.71 -17.18
CA ARG A 242 15.45 -6.68 -18.42
C ARG A 242 14.04 -6.13 -18.18
N PHE A 243 13.32 -6.63 -17.16
CA PHE A 243 11.97 -6.16 -16.86
C PHE A 243 11.96 -4.76 -16.24
N LEU A 244 12.94 -4.40 -15.43
CA LEU A 244 13.12 -3.03 -14.96
C LEU A 244 13.28 -2.04 -16.12
N SER A 245 13.99 -2.42 -17.19
CA SER A 245 14.12 -1.61 -18.40
C SER A 245 12.83 -1.56 -19.24
N ILE A 246 12.01 -2.62 -19.21
CA ILE A 246 10.74 -2.67 -19.95
C ILE A 246 9.66 -1.81 -19.27
N TYR A 247 9.58 -1.86 -17.94
CA TYR A 247 8.49 -1.22 -17.20
C TYR A 247 8.81 0.18 -16.68
N GLN A 248 10.01 0.67 -16.87
CA GLN A 248 10.38 2.05 -16.55
C GLN A 248 10.62 2.88 -17.80
N SER A 249 10.45 4.19 -17.68
CA SER A 249 10.68 5.14 -18.77
C SER A 249 12.11 5.02 -19.31
N SER A 250 12.26 5.09 -20.63
CA SER A 250 13.57 5.17 -21.29
C SER A 250 14.30 6.50 -21.02
N SER A 251 13.54 7.54 -20.63
CA SER A 251 14.07 8.83 -20.17
C SER A 251 13.70 9.00 -18.70
N PRO A 252 14.49 8.41 -17.78
CA PRO A 252 14.20 8.44 -16.36
C PRO A 252 14.39 9.84 -15.78
N SER A 253 13.48 10.28 -14.91
CA SER A 253 13.56 11.61 -14.29
C SER A 253 14.75 11.71 -13.33
N TYR A 254 15.73 12.56 -13.69
CA TYR A 254 16.86 12.88 -12.81
C TYR A 254 16.44 13.66 -11.57
N VAL A 255 15.34 14.41 -11.64
CA VAL A 255 14.74 15.07 -10.47
C VAL A 255 14.29 14.04 -9.44
N PHE A 256 13.64 12.95 -9.88
CA PHE A 256 13.24 11.86 -8.97
C PHE A 256 14.45 11.13 -8.39
N MET A 257 15.45 10.78 -9.23
CA MET A 257 16.66 10.12 -8.77
C MET A 257 17.47 10.99 -7.79
N SER A 258 17.53 12.29 -8.05
CA SER A 258 18.14 13.26 -7.14
C SER A 258 17.42 13.34 -5.81
N SER A 259 16.07 13.28 -5.81
CA SER A 259 15.28 13.24 -4.58
C SER A 259 15.50 11.96 -3.78
N MET A 260 15.61 10.81 -4.45
CA MET A 260 15.95 9.53 -3.79
C MET A 260 17.34 9.61 -3.17
N ASP A 261 18.35 10.06 -3.92
CA ASP A 261 19.72 10.18 -3.40
C ASP A 261 19.82 11.16 -2.21
N ALA A 262 19.09 12.28 -2.26
CA ALA A 262 19.05 13.24 -1.16
C ALA A 262 18.39 12.62 0.11
N CYS A 263 17.33 11.84 -0.07
CA CYS A 263 16.69 11.10 1.01
C CYS A 263 17.66 10.08 1.64
N ILE A 264 18.34 9.27 0.82
CA ILE A 264 19.31 8.27 1.29
C ILE A 264 20.47 8.93 2.05
N ARG A 265 21.03 10.03 1.53
CA ARG A 265 22.09 10.77 2.24
C ARG A 265 21.64 11.35 3.57
N LEU A 266 20.39 11.82 3.65
CA LEU A 266 19.81 12.26 4.93
C LEU A 266 19.74 11.11 5.93
N LEU A 267 19.30 9.94 5.48
CA LEU A 267 19.22 8.75 6.34
C LEU A 267 20.59 8.25 6.77
N GLU A 268 21.58 8.20 5.87
CA GLU A 268 22.97 7.83 6.22
C GLU A 268 23.56 8.74 7.29
N SER A 269 23.28 10.05 7.23
CA SER A 269 23.87 11.02 8.12
C SER A 269 23.11 11.24 9.42
N SER A 270 21.81 11.00 9.45
CA SER A 270 20.96 11.55 10.51
C SER A 270 19.82 10.62 10.95
N SER A 271 19.71 9.39 10.42
CA SER A 271 18.57 8.50 10.74
C SER A 271 18.44 8.25 12.25
N GLU A 272 19.53 7.99 12.96
CA GLU A 272 19.50 7.72 14.39
C GLU A 272 18.83 8.86 15.19
N VAL A 273 19.20 10.11 14.91
CA VAL A 273 18.63 11.28 15.60
C VAL A 273 17.17 11.49 15.16
N LEU A 274 16.91 11.48 13.86
CA LEU A 274 15.58 11.73 13.30
C LEU A 274 14.55 10.71 13.77
N PHE A 275 14.89 9.43 13.75
CA PHE A 275 13.97 8.38 14.17
C PHE A 275 13.80 8.32 15.68
N LYS A 276 14.83 8.62 16.46
CA LYS A 276 14.71 8.77 17.92
C LYS A 276 13.72 9.88 18.30
N GLU A 277 13.82 11.04 17.67
CA GLU A 277 12.88 12.15 17.91
C GLU A 277 11.46 11.81 17.41
N TYR A 278 11.35 11.21 16.23
CA TYR A 278 10.08 10.79 15.65
C TYR A 278 9.35 9.79 16.55
N THR A 279 10.03 8.74 17.00
CA THR A 279 9.42 7.72 17.84
C THR A 279 8.99 8.25 19.21
N VAL A 280 9.68 9.25 19.76
CA VAL A 280 9.24 9.95 20.98
C VAL A 280 7.93 10.70 20.74
N ARG A 281 7.86 11.49 19.65
CA ARG A 281 6.65 12.23 19.28
C ARG A 281 5.47 11.29 18.99
N LEU A 282 5.71 10.21 18.24
CA LEU A 282 4.69 9.20 17.92
C LEU A 282 4.15 8.52 19.19
N LYS A 283 5.03 8.08 20.09
CA LYS A 283 4.64 7.45 21.37
C LYS A 283 3.81 8.38 22.23
N GLU A 284 4.19 9.66 22.32
CA GLU A 284 3.42 10.64 23.10
C GLU A 284 2.04 10.90 22.47
N CYS A 285 1.96 10.99 21.14
CA CYS A 285 0.67 11.10 20.45
C CYS A 285 -0.23 9.89 20.75
N ARG A 286 0.26 8.65 20.57
CA ARG A 286 -0.49 7.43 20.87
C ARG A 286 -0.92 7.36 22.32
N ARG A 287 -0.02 7.73 23.26
CA ARG A 287 -0.34 7.82 24.69
C ARG A 287 -1.52 8.79 24.98
N LYS A 288 -1.57 9.95 24.32
CA LYS A 288 -2.72 10.85 24.45
C LYS A 288 -3.97 10.24 23.85
N LEU A 289 -3.86 9.59 22.68
CA LEU A 289 -4.99 8.96 22.02
C LEU A 289 -5.53 7.73 22.76
N SER A 290 -4.76 7.09 23.64
CA SER A 290 -5.26 6.03 24.51
C SER A 290 -6.25 6.54 25.58
N GLU A 291 -6.42 7.88 25.72
CA GLU A 291 -7.41 8.50 26.61
C GLU A 291 -8.80 8.66 25.95
N LEU A 292 -8.95 8.33 24.64
CA LEU A 292 -10.22 8.33 23.94
C LEU A 292 -11.22 7.38 24.62
N LYS A 293 -12.50 7.78 24.71
CA LYS A 293 -13.54 7.05 25.41
C LYS A 293 -14.53 6.35 24.47
N TYR A 294 -14.84 6.96 23.35
CA TYR A 294 -15.82 6.52 22.35
C TYR A 294 -15.16 6.15 21.04
N LEU A 295 -14.32 7.04 20.51
CA LEU A 295 -13.38 6.69 19.45
C LEU A 295 -12.31 5.76 20.03
N HIS A 296 -11.78 4.89 19.17
CA HIS A 296 -10.81 3.90 19.63
C HIS A 296 -9.55 3.90 18.77
N LEU A 297 -8.38 4.12 19.41
CA LEU A 297 -7.08 3.92 18.78
C LEU A 297 -6.77 2.42 18.74
N VAL A 298 -6.59 1.86 17.54
CA VAL A 298 -6.17 0.47 17.41
C VAL A 298 -4.70 0.33 17.88
N GLU A 299 -4.50 -0.51 18.91
CA GLU A 299 -3.21 -0.75 19.52
C GLU A 299 -2.59 -2.09 19.09
N THR A 300 -1.26 -2.15 19.17
CA THR A 300 -0.48 -3.33 18.74
C THR A 300 -0.90 -4.61 19.44
N ASP A 301 -1.14 -4.58 20.75
CA ASP A 301 -1.53 -5.74 21.57
C ASP A 301 -2.95 -6.24 21.26
N GLU A 302 -3.77 -5.46 20.59
CA GLU A 302 -5.10 -5.88 20.15
C GLU A 302 -5.04 -6.77 18.91
N VAL A 303 -4.05 -6.61 18.06
CA VAL A 303 -3.96 -7.26 16.74
C VAL A 303 -2.85 -8.29 16.63
N VAL A 304 -1.71 -8.07 17.26
CA VAL A 304 -0.56 -8.99 17.21
C VAL A 304 -0.90 -10.34 17.85
N GLY A 305 -0.51 -11.42 17.16
CA GLY A 305 -0.81 -12.80 17.54
C GLY A 305 -2.22 -13.28 17.15
N LYS A 306 -3.03 -12.44 16.48
CA LYS A 306 -4.36 -12.77 15.99
C LYS A 306 -4.43 -12.64 14.47
N ASN A 307 -5.29 -13.41 13.82
CA ASN A 307 -5.59 -13.31 12.38
C ASN A 307 -4.33 -13.25 11.48
N GLY A 308 -3.27 -13.98 11.84
CA GLY A 308 -2.02 -14.02 11.08
C GLY A 308 -1.13 -12.77 11.22
N VAL A 309 -1.49 -11.82 12.08
CA VAL A 309 -0.66 -10.64 12.35
C VAL A 309 0.49 -11.03 13.28
N TYR A 310 1.71 -10.93 12.77
CA TYR A 310 2.95 -11.19 13.52
C TYR A 310 3.42 -9.94 14.28
N ASP A 311 3.32 -8.78 13.63
CA ASP A 311 3.67 -7.48 14.21
C ASP A 311 2.84 -6.36 13.56
N MET A 312 2.94 -5.13 14.07
CA MET A 312 2.21 -3.96 13.57
C MET A 312 3.09 -2.72 13.47
N ASP A 313 3.06 -2.07 12.32
CA ASP A 313 3.68 -0.74 12.12
C ASP A 313 2.87 0.33 12.85
N CYS A 314 3.32 0.71 14.04
CA CYS A 314 2.67 1.72 14.88
C CYS A 314 2.70 3.15 14.31
N SER A 315 3.44 3.41 13.21
CA SER A 315 3.38 4.68 12.48
C SER A 315 2.02 4.93 11.82
N LYS A 316 1.23 3.87 11.65
CA LYS A 316 -0.17 3.91 11.22
C LYS A 316 -1.06 4.21 12.42
N ILE A 317 -1.67 5.39 12.44
CA ILE A 317 -2.58 5.80 13.51
C ILE A 317 -4.00 5.54 13.02
N ILE A 318 -4.59 4.42 13.46
CA ILE A 318 -5.92 3.96 13.05
C ILE A 318 -6.89 4.32 14.16
N ILE A 319 -7.88 5.15 13.84
CA ILE A 319 -8.94 5.56 14.77
C ILE A 319 -10.26 4.96 14.33
N SER A 320 -10.72 3.98 15.08
CA SER A 320 -12.01 3.32 14.87
C SER A 320 -13.15 4.20 15.39
N THR A 321 -14.23 4.24 14.62
CA THR A 321 -15.50 4.90 14.99
C THR A 321 -16.55 3.90 15.42
N LYS A 322 -16.20 2.61 15.48
CA LYS A 322 -17.14 1.54 15.78
C LYS A 322 -17.75 1.70 17.19
N GLY A 323 -19.05 1.57 17.27
CA GLY A 323 -19.79 1.82 18.53
C GLY A 323 -20.09 3.29 18.81
N THR A 324 -19.76 4.20 17.90
CA THR A 324 -20.11 5.63 18.01
C THR A 324 -21.27 6.03 17.09
N SER A 325 -21.73 7.27 17.21
CA SER A 325 -22.79 7.85 16.36
C SER A 325 -22.31 8.32 14.98
N ILE A 326 -20.99 8.31 14.72
CA ILE A 326 -20.37 8.76 13.46
C ILE A 326 -19.65 7.60 12.78
N ASP A 327 -19.56 7.64 11.45
CA ASP A 327 -18.73 6.77 10.64
C ASP A 327 -17.38 7.41 10.30
N GLY A 328 -16.51 6.64 9.64
CA GLY A 328 -15.18 7.13 9.30
C GLY A 328 -15.22 8.36 8.40
N GLU A 329 -16.15 8.42 7.42
CA GLU A 329 -16.26 9.58 6.53
C GLU A 329 -16.64 10.84 7.31
N ARG A 330 -17.58 10.74 8.24
CA ARG A 330 -17.96 11.86 9.08
C ARG A 330 -16.85 12.33 10.01
N LEU A 331 -16.03 11.38 10.51
CA LEU A 331 -14.84 11.72 11.29
C LEU A 331 -13.82 12.46 10.43
N ARG A 332 -13.55 11.98 9.19
CA ARG A 332 -12.65 12.64 8.23
C ARG A 332 -13.10 14.06 7.91
N GLU A 333 -14.39 14.26 7.59
CA GLU A 333 -14.95 15.58 7.34
C GLU A 333 -14.73 16.55 8.52
N LYS A 334 -15.03 16.09 9.76
CA LYS A 334 -14.80 16.92 10.96
C LYS A 334 -13.34 17.29 11.12
N LEU A 335 -12.41 16.33 10.91
CA LEU A 335 -10.96 16.57 11.00
C LEU A 335 -10.47 17.56 9.95
N LEU A 336 -10.96 17.46 8.71
CA LEU A 336 -10.56 18.36 7.64
C LEU A 336 -11.19 19.76 7.80
N ASP A 337 -12.50 19.85 7.96
CA ASP A 337 -13.23 21.12 7.90
C ASP A 337 -12.94 22.01 9.11
N LYS A 338 -12.93 21.43 10.31
CA LYS A 338 -12.75 22.20 11.54
C LYS A 338 -11.31 22.31 12.00
N TYR A 339 -10.52 21.21 11.88
CA TYR A 339 -9.18 21.15 12.43
C TYR A 339 -8.08 21.25 11.37
N GLN A 340 -8.45 21.31 10.10
CA GLN A 340 -7.53 21.40 8.95
C GLN A 340 -6.49 20.25 8.98
N LEU A 341 -6.97 19.02 9.21
CA LEU A 341 -6.19 17.78 9.23
C LEU A 341 -6.67 16.87 8.11
N GLU A 342 -5.83 16.64 7.11
CA GLU A 342 -6.14 15.73 6.00
C GLU A 342 -5.60 14.32 6.32
N MET A 343 -6.50 13.34 6.38
CA MET A 343 -6.15 11.94 6.65
C MET A 343 -5.70 11.22 5.38
N GLU A 344 -4.97 10.14 5.54
CA GLU A 344 -4.54 9.30 4.42
C GLU A 344 -5.69 8.52 3.81
N MET A 345 -6.51 7.93 4.65
CA MET A 345 -7.61 7.06 4.20
C MET A 345 -8.79 7.10 5.16
N THR A 346 -9.96 6.85 4.57
CA THR A 346 -11.22 6.63 5.28
C THR A 346 -11.81 5.28 4.89
N ALA A 347 -12.21 4.52 5.89
CA ALA A 347 -13.03 3.32 5.76
C ALA A 347 -14.38 3.54 6.47
N PRO A 348 -15.40 2.70 6.25
CA PRO A 348 -16.70 2.86 6.92
C PRO A 348 -16.61 2.95 8.44
N SER A 349 -15.68 2.21 9.05
CA SER A 349 -15.55 2.07 10.50
C SER A 349 -14.31 2.72 11.11
N TYR A 350 -13.43 3.35 10.30
CA TYR A 350 -12.22 4.00 10.82
C TYR A 350 -11.65 5.06 9.89
N VAL A 351 -10.73 5.87 10.41
CA VAL A 351 -9.83 6.72 9.63
C VAL A 351 -8.38 6.31 9.90
N LEU A 352 -7.52 6.50 8.90
CA LEU A 352 -6.09 6.25 9.00
C LEU A 352 -5.30 7.55 8.80
N ALA A 353 -4.50 7.91 9.79
CA ALA A 353 -3.45 8.92 9.64
C ALA A 353 -2.11 8.23 9.38
N LEU A 354 -1.45 8.62 8.30
CA LEU A 354 -0.11 8.17 7.96
C LEU A 354 0.92 9.16 8.50
N SER A 355 1.69 8.74 9.50
CA SER A 355 2.78 9.55 10.02
C SER A 355 4.13 9.19 9.39
N SER A 356 5.08 10.11 9.46
CA SER A 356 6.44 9.95 8.95
C SER A 356 7.47 10.60 9.86
N VAL A 357 8.74 10.32 9.61
CA VAL A 357 9.86 10.93 10.32
C VAL A 357 9.91 12.47 10.20
N MET A 358 9.19 13.05 9.22
CA MET A 358 9.12 14.49 8.98
C MET A 358 7.94 15.19 9.66
N ASP A 359 7.08 14.46 10.37
CA ASP A 359 5.97 15.08 11.11
C ASP A 359 6.48 15.85 12.33
N SER A 360 5.94 17.04 12.51
CA SER A 360 6.32 17.93 13.61
C SER A 360 5.61 17.58 14.92
N GLU A 361 6.16 18.04 16.04
CA GLU A 361 5.51 17.96 17.35
C GLU A 361 4.13 18.65 17.33
N GLU A 362 4.04 19.82 16.68
CA GLU A 362 2.78 20.55 16.51
C GLU A 362 1.75 19.73 15.73
N GLY A 363 2.15 19.04 14.64
CA GLY A 363 1.25 18.19 13.86
C GLY A 363 0.64 17.08 14.72
N PHE A 364 1.46 16.35 15.46
CA PHE A 364 0.99 15.31 16.38
C PHE A 364 0.09 15.85 17.50
N ALA A 365 0.44 17.03 18.07
CA ALA A 365 -0.41 17.66 19.08
C ALA A 365 -1.78 18.04 18.51
N ARG A 366 -1.83 18.67 17.33
CA ARG A 366 -3.08 19.01 16.64
C ARG A 366 -3.96 17.78 16.39
N LEU A 367 -3.38 16.66 15.96
CA LEU A 367 -4.13 15.43 15.75
C LEU A 367 -4.74 14.90 17.05
N ALA A 368 -3.92 14.80 18.10
CA ALA A 368 -4.38 14.29 19.39
C ALA A 368 -5.45 15.19 20.01
N ASP A 369 -5.25 16.50 20.04
CA ASP A 369 -6.17 17.46 20.61
C ASP A 369 -7.51 17.49 19.84
N ALA A 370 -7.47 17.41 18.50
CA ALA A 370 -8.67 17.36 17.66
C ALA A 370 -9.50 16.09 17.93
N LEU A 371 -8.86 14.93 18.00
CA LEU A 371 -9.54 13.67 18.25
C LEU A 371 -10.15 13.61 19.65
N LEU A 372 -9.43 14.10 20.69
CA LEU A 372 -9.94 14.20 22.05
C LEU A 372 -11.14 15.16 22.16
N GLU A 373 -11.11 16.28 21.45
CA GLU A 373 -12.23 17.23 21.41
C GLU A 373 -13.44 16.61 20.70
N ILE A 374 -13.25 15.94 19.56
CA ILE A 374 -14.32 15.23 18.84
C ILE A 374 -14.90 14.13 19.75
N ASP A 375 -14.07 13.32 20.37
CA ASP A 375 -14.47 12.24 21.27
C ASP A 375 -15.34 12.75 22.42
N SER A 376 -14.93 13.84 23.06
CA SER A 376 -15.68 14.48 24.15
C SER A 376 -17.05 15.00 23.69
N ALA A 377 -17.18 15.40 22.44
CA ALA A 377 -18.45 15.87 21.88
C ALA A 377 -19.42 14.74 21.56
N LEU A 378 -18.93 13.50 21.38
CA LEU A 378 -19.80 12.34 21.14
C LEU A 378 -20.60 11.92 22.38
N ASP A 379 -20.13 12.26 23.58
CA ASP A 379 -20.81 11.96 24.87
C ASP A 379 -22.26 12.49 24.90
N SER A 380 -22.51 13.65 24.30
CA SER A 380 -23.82 14.29 24.27
C SER A 380 -24.78 13.71 23.20
N GLU A 381 -24.24 12.96 22.22
CA GLU A 381 -25.02 12.42 21.10
C GLU A 381 -25.41 10.94 21.30
N MET A 382 -24.68 10.18 22.12
CA MET A 382 -24.88 8.72 22.29
C MET A 382 -26.14 8.31 23.07
N GLU A 383 -26.76 9.19 23.85
CA GLU A 383 -27.99 8.85 24.56
C GLU A 383 -29.19 8.55 23.64
N ASN A 384 -29.09 8.80 22.32
CA ASN A 384 -30.24 8.74 21.41
C ASN A 384 -30.23 7.75 20.25
N GLN A 385 -29.11 7.07 19.91
CA GLN A 385 -29.08 6.22 18.69
C GLN A 385 -28.13 5.01 18.75
N MET A 386 -28.52 3.94 19.37
CA MET A 386 -28.01 2.60 19.05
C MET A 386 -28.87 2.00 17.92
N LYS A 387 -28.41 2.09 16.69
CA LYS A 387 -28.87 1.23 15.59
C LYS A 387 -27.67 0.48 15.04
N GLU A 388 -27.66 -0.83 15.32
CA GLU A 388 -26.79 -1.78 14.64
C GLU A 388 -27.03 -1.72 13.13
N LYS A 389 -26.03 -1.28 12.38
CA LYS A 389 -26.00 -1.50 10.92
C LYS A 389 -25.50 -2.92 10.69
N ALA A 390 -26.30 -3.73 9.98
CA ALA A 390 -25.90 -5.07 9.57
C ALA A 390 -24.60 -5.01 8.75
N GLN A 391 -23.62 -5.79 9.17
CA GLN A 391 -22.36 -5.96 8.45
C GLN A 391 -22.51 -7.04 7.39
N THR A 392 -22.13 -6.77 6.17
CA THR A 392 -22.07 -7.78 5.11
C THR A 392 -20.64 -8.31 5.06
N LYS A 393 -20.46 -9.55 5.54
CA LYS A 393 -19.18 -10.27 5.46
C LYS A 393 -19.00 -10.76 4.03
N ILE A 394 -17.88 -10.46 3.39
CA ILE A 394 -17.49 -11.16 2.16
C ILE A 394 -16.38 -12.14 2.54
N GLU A 395 -16.68 -13.41 2.37
CA GLU A 395 -15.68 -14.48 2.36
C GLU A 395 -15.34 -14.75 0.90
N PHE A 396 -14.10 -14.50 0.51
CA PHE A 396 -13.59 -14.90 -0.79
C PHE A 396 -13.13 -16.34 -0.71
N THR A 397 -13.43 -17.14 -1.75
CA THR A 397 -12.94 -18.51 -1.91
C THR A 397 -12.30 -18.67 -3.29
N ASP A 398 -11.35 -19.60 -3.45
CA ASP A 398 -10.75 -19.91 -4.76
C ASP A 398 -11.76 -20.44 -5.78
N GLU A 399 -12.94 -20.89 -5.32
CA GLU A 399 -14.04 -21.38 -6.17
C GLU A 399 -14.69 -20.26 -7.00
N ASP A 400 -14.43 -18.99 -6.67
CA ASP A 400 -15.00 -17.84 -7.38
C ASP A 400 -14.27 -17.53 -8.72
N ALA A 401 -13.04 -18.02 -8.91
CA ALA A 401 -12.25 -17.79 -10.12
C ALA A 401 -12.53 -18.91 -11.18
N ILE A 402 -13.23 -18.54 -12.27
CA ILE A 402 -13.61 -19.49 -13.33
C ILE A 402 -12.61 -19.47 -14.49
N CYS A 403 -11.97 -18.31 -14.74
CA CYS A 403 -11.03 -18.10 -15.82
C CYS A 403 -9.83 -17.29 -15.31
N THR A 404 -8.71 -17.33 -16.04
CA THR A 404 -7.60 -16.42 -15.75
C THR A 404 -7.99 -14.97 -16.05
N ILE A 405 -7.32 -14.02 -15.38
CA ILE A 405 -7.53 -12.59 -15.63
C ILE A 405 -7.31 -12.25 -17.11
N ALA A 406 -6.28 -12.82 -17.75
CA ALA A 406 -5.95 -12.55 -19.13
C ALA A 406 -7.00 -13.08 -20.12
N GLU A 407 -7.45 -14.31 -19.93
CA GLU A 407 -8.51 -14.90 -20.77
C GLU A 407 -9.79 -14.05 -20.69
N THR A 408 -10.13 -13.59 -19.50
CA THR A 408 -11.36 -12.85 -19.25
C THR A 408 -11.30 -11.41 -19.78
N MET A 409 -10.21 -10.72 -19.57
CA MET A 409 -10.05 -9.33 -20.06
C MET A 409 -9.95 -9.25 -21.58
N ASP A 410 -9.43 -10.30 -22.23
CA ASP A 410 -9.33 -10.40 -23.69
C ASP A 410 -10.61 -10.98 -24.34
N ALA A 411 -11.59 -11.47 -23.55
CA ALA A 411 -12.84 -12.06 -24.06
C ALA A 411 -13.85 -11.00 -24.54
N GLU A 412 -14.84 -11.43 -25.33
CA GLU A 412 -16.01 -10.59 -25.62
C GLU A 412 -16.82 -10.34 -24.34
N TRP A 413 -17.24 -9.11 -24.16
CA TRP A 413 -18.00 -8.67 -22.99
C TRP A 413 -19.33 -8.02 -23.38
N GLU A 414 -20.24 -7.96 -22.44
CA GLU A 414 -21.46 -7.16 -22.50
C GLU A 414 -21.64 -6.37 -21.20
N GLU A 415 -22.29 -5.22 -21.28
CA GLU A 415 -22.59 -4.38 -20.13
C GLU A 415 -23.99 -4.72 -19.59
N VAL A 416 -24.07 -5.01 -18.30
CA VAL A 416 -25.33 -5.33 -17.61
C VAL A 416 -25.50 -4.45 -16.39
N ASN A 417 -26.75 -4.28 -15.91
CA ASN A 417 -26.96 -3.62 -14.62
C ASN A 417 -26.28 -4.44 -13.51
N LEU A 418 -25.64 -3.76 -12.54
CA LEU A 418 -24.94 -4.42 -11.44
C LEU A 418 -25.84 -5.45 -10.72
N LYS A 419 -27.11 -5.09 -10.46
CA LYS A 419 -28.09 -5.97 -9.79
C LYS A 419 -28.48 -7.21 -10.60
N GLU A 420 -28.24 -7.21 -11.90
CA GLU A 420 -28.55 -8.32 -12.83
C GLU A 420 -27.31 -9.16 -13.15
N ALA A 421 -26.15 -8.78 -12.58
CA ALA A 421 -24.86 -9.41 -12.87
C ALA A 421 -24.61 -10.69 -12.05
N GLU A 422 -25.45 -11.02 -11.07
CA GLU A 422 -25.27 -12.22 -10.24
C GLU A 422 -25.12 -13.48 -11.09
N GLY A 423 -24.09 -14.29 -10.76
CA GLY A 423 -23.77 -15.52 -11.49
C GLY A 423 -23.11 -15.29 -12.86
N ARG A 424 -22.67 -14.07 -13.18
CA ARG A 424 -21.89 -13.73 -14.38
C ARG A 424 -20.42 -13.57 -14.01
N VAL A 425 -19.52 -13.83 -14.94
CA VAL A 425 -18.08 -13.65 -14.78
C VAL A 425 -17.72 -12.19 -15.08
N SER A 426 -17.09 -11.50 -14.12
CA SER A 426 -16.65 -10.12 -14.29
C SER A 426 -15.48 -10.02 -15.26
N THR A 427 -15.51 -9.02 -16.15
CA THR A 427 -14.35 -8.63 -16.97
C THR A 427 -13.69 -7.35 -16.46
N GLU A 428 -14.13 -6.84 -15.32
CA GLU A 428 -13.65 -5.61 -14.71
C GLU A 428 -13.17 -5.86 -13.28
N PHE A 429 -12.27 -5.01 -12.84
CA PHE A 429 -11.95 -4.87 -11.41
C PHE A 429 -12.99 -3.98 -10.75
N ALA A 430 -13.27 -4.20 -9.45
CA ALA A 430 -13.89 -3.20 -8.60
C ALA A 430 -13.14 -3.10 -7.28
N TYR A 431 -12.85 -1.88 -6.80
CA TYR A 431 -12.11 -1.61 -5.57
C TYR A 431 -12.47 -0.24 -5.01
N LEU A 432 -12.24 -0.06 -3.71
CA LEU A 432 -12.16 1.27 -3.13
C LEU A 432 -10.72 1.79 -3.21
N TYR A 433 -10.54 3.08 -3.41
CA TYR A 433 -9.21 3.69 -3.41
C TYR A 433 -9.21 4.95 -2.53
N PRO A 434 -8.25 5.07 -1.60
CA PRO A 434 -7.33 4.06 -1.10
C PRO A 434 -8.04 2.86 -0.44
N PRO A 435 -7.41 1.66 -0.30
CA PRO A 435 -6.04 1.27 -0.65
C PRO A 435 -5.88 0.72 -2.08
N GLY A 436 -6.94 0.53 -2.86
CA GLY A 436 -6.87 -0.07 -4.20
C GLY A 436 -6.78 -1.60 -4.19
N ILE A 437 -7.31 -2.24 -3.16
CA ILE A 437 -7.45 -3.70 -3.06
C ILE A 437 -8.74 -4.10 -3.78
N PRO A 438 -8.67 -4.95 -4.83
CA PRO A 438 -9.87 -5.35 -5.55
C PRO A 438 -10.82 -6.22 -4.71
N CYS A 439 -12.10 -5.89 -4.70
CA CYS A 439 -13.15 -6.74 -4.15
C CYS A 439 -13.65 -7.77 -5.17
N ILE A 440 -13.42 -7.53 -6.46
CA ILE A 440 -13.55 -8.50 -7.54
C ILE A 440 -12.44 -8.26 -8.56
N VAL A 441 -11.96 -9.33 -9.17
CA VAL A 441 -11.01 -9.27 -10.29
C VAL A 441 -11.62 -9.95 -11.53
N PRO A 442 -11.15 -9.60 -12.74
CA PRO A 442 -11.60 -10.30 -13.95
C PRO A 442 -11.41 -11.81 -13.84
N GLY A 443 -12.42 -12.60 -14.22
CA GLY A 443 -12.43 -14.06 -14.09
C GLY A 443 -13.18 -14.58 -12.87
N GLU A 444 -13.46 -13.75 -11.89
CA GLU A 444 -14.29 -14.10 -10.74
C GLU A 444 -15.78 -13.94 -11.03
N MET A 445 -16.59 -14.73 -10.37
CA MET A 445 -18.06 -14.67 -10.46
C MET A 445 -18.58 -13.49 -9.63
N VAL A 446 -19.50 -12.72 -10.20
CA VAL A 446 -20.24 -11.69 -9.47
C VAL A 446 -21.23 -12.36 -8.54
N THR A 447 -21.02 -12.24 -7.23
CA THR A 447 -21.90 -12.79 -6.20
C THR A 447 -22.92 -11.76 -5.72
N LYS A 448 -23.96 -12.23 -5.06
CA LYS A 448 -24.97 -11.37 -4.44
C LYS A 448 -24.35 -10.49 -3.34
N GLU A 449 -23.49 -11.07 -2.54
CA GLU A 449 -22.78 -10.40 -1.46
C GLU A 449 -21.90 -9.25 -1.99
N LEU A 450 -21.24 -9.45 -3.12
CA LEU A 450 -20.47 -8.40 -3.79
C LEU A 450 -21.36 -7.24 -4.23
N ILE A 451 -22.52 -7.55 -4.84
CA ILE A 451 -23.49 -6.53 -5.28
C ILE A 451 -23.97 -5.71 -4.07
N GLU A 452 -24.37 -6.38 -2.99
CA GLU A 452 -24.83 -5.75 -1.76
C GLU A 452 -23.73 -4.86 -1.14
N LYS A 453 -22.47 -5.30 -1.18
CA LYS A 453 -21.32 -4.52 -0.69
C LYS A 453 -21.08 -3.25 -1.51
N ILE A 454 -21.07 -3.36 -2.84
CA ILE A 454 -20.90 -2.20 -3.73
C ILE A 454 -22.03 -1.19 -3.51
N GLU A 455 -23.29 -1.65 -3.42
CA GLU A 455 -24.42 -0.78 -3.14
C GLU A 455 -24.33 -0.12 -1.75
N SER A 456 -23.84 -0.83 -0.74
CA SER A 456 -23.60 -0.27 0.60
C SER A 456 -22.53 0.83 0.57
N TRP A 457 -21.42 0.63 -0.13
CA TRP A 457 -20.40 1.66 -0.30
C TRP A 457 -20.93 2.92 -0.99
N LYS A 458 -21.72 2.75 -2.03
CA LYS A 458 -22.39 3.89 -2.72
C LYS A 458 -23.32 4.67 -1.79
N MET A 459 -24.11 3.96 -0.96
CA MET A 459 -24.99 4.62 0.03
C MET A 459 -24.21 5.40 1.10
N GLN A 460 -22.97 5.02 1.37
CA GLN A 460 -22.08 5.70 2.31
C GLN A 460 -21.28 6.83 1.64
N GLY A 461 -21.50 7.08 0.34
CA GLY A 461 -20.78 8.12 -0.41
C GLY A 461 -19.36 7.71 -0.85
N LEU A 462 -18.97 6.44 -0.68
CA LEU A 462 -17.67 5.95 -1.10
C LEU A 462 -17.64 5.73 -2.61
N GLU A 463 -16.54 6.10 -3.24
CA GLU A 463 -16.35 6.00 -4.70
C GLU A 463 -15.74 4.64 -5.07
N VAL A 464 -16.54 3.81 -5.77
CA VAL A 464 -16.06 2.52 -6.30
C VAL A 464 -15.33 2.77 -7.61
N GLN A 465 -14.08 2.36 -7.67
CA GLN A 465 -13.20 2.50 -8.82
C GLN A 465 -12.98 1.16 -9.53
N GLY A 466 -12.44 1.22 -10.76
CA GLY A 466 -12.10 0.04 -11.56
C GLY A 466 -13.19 -0.38 -12.56
N LEU A 467 -14.45 -0.02 -12.28
CA LEU A 467 -15.54 -0.16 -13.24
C LEU A 467 -15.49 0.97 -14.27
N ILE A 468 -15.89 0.69 -15.51
CA ILE A 468 -16.02 1.74 -16.55
C ILE A 468 -17.18 2.69 -16.23
N ASP A 469 -18.25 2.18 -15.65
CA ASP A 469 -19.31 3.01 -15.11
C ASP A 469 -18.90 3.58 -13.74
N TYR A 470 -18.43 4.83 -13.73
CA TYR A 470 -18.01 5.55 -12.51
C TYR A 470 -19.09 5.67 -11.43
N HIS A 471 -20.38 5.45 -11.79
CA HIS A 471 -21.48 5.45 -10.82
C HIS A 471 -21.77 4.05 -10.26
N ALA A 472 -21.03 3.04 -10.72
CA ALA A 472 -21.20 1.64 -10.35
C ALA A 472 -22.66 1.15 -10.44
N GLN A 473 -23.41 1.61 -11.45
CA GLN A 473 -24.75 1.11 -11.76
C GLN A 473 -24.68 -0.10 -12.69
N LYS A 474 -23.61 -0.21 -13.48
CA LYS A 474 -23.37 -1.24 -14.47
C LYS A 474 -21.98 -1.84 -14.28
N ILE A 475 -21.84 -3.06 -14.74
CA ILE A 475 -20.60 -3.82 -14.76
C ILE A 475 -20.49 -4.56 -16.10
N ARG A 476 -19.25 -4.71 -16.59
CA ARG A 476 -18.98 -5.56 -17.74
C ARG A 476 -18.74 -6.99 -17.31
N VAL A 477 -19.40 -7.89 -17.99
CA VAL A 477 -19.33 -9.33 -17.75
C VAL A 477 -19.01 -10.05 -19.05
N GLN A 478 -18.41 -11.23 -18.97
CA GLN A 478 -18.12 -12.06 -20.12
C GLN A 478 -19.42 -12.39 -20.86
N LYS A 479 -19.42 -12.23 -22.18
CA LYS A 479 -20.56 -12.56 -23.03
C LYS A 479 -20.82 -14.07 -23.01
N ARG A 480 -22.08 -14.46 -22.89
CA ARG A 480 -22.50 -15.87 -22.90
C ARG A 480 -22.33 -16.51 -24.26
#